data_955bc603e09860a9226b521be29f8eb9
#
_entry.id   955bc603e09860a9226b521be29f8eb9
#
_cell.length_a   1.000
_cell.length_b   1.000
_cell.length_c   1.000
_cell.angle_alpha   90.00
_cell.angle_beta   90.00
_cell.angle_gamma   90.00
#
_symmetry.space_group_name_H-M   'P 1'
#
loop_
_entity.id
_entity.type
_entity.pdbx_description
1 polymer ?
#
loop_
_entity_poly.entity_id
_entity_poly.type
_entity_poly.pdbx_seq_one_letter_code
_entity_poly.pdbx_strand_id
1 'polypeptide(L)'
;IHVYERLRDLYVAEKSREVKKSGTDEAASVCELSDQEEETLAVCGLLHDACKINFYVPGTRNVKNEKTGQWEKVPCYTIDDQLPYGHGEKSVYIVSGFMRLSREEAMAIRWHMGAWQDGEKQNAGAAFGMYKLAVLTHLADMQATYLDENES
;
A
#
# COMPACT_ATOMS: atom_id res chain seq x y z
N ILE A 1 0.48 -2.90 -9.21
CA ILE A 1 0.40 -4.36 -9.42
C ILE A 1 1.35 -5.10 -8.50
N HIS A 2 2.63 -4.72 -8.41
CA HIS A 2 3.63 -5.39 -7.58
C HIS A 2 3.20 -5.54 -6.12
N VAL A 3 2.61 -4.50 -5.52
CA VAL A 3 2.10 -4.58 -4.14
C VAL A 3 1.03 -5.67 -3.97
N TYR A 4 0.11 -5.83 -4.94
CA TYR A 4 -0.87 -6.90 -4.90
C TYR A 4 -0.22 -8.29 -4.99
N GLU A 5 0.73 -8.47 -5.90
CA GLU A 5 1.45 -9.74 -6.07
C GLU A 5 2.23 -10.10 -4.80
N ARG A 6 3.00 -9.16 -4.24
CA ARG A 6 3.71 -9.33 -2.97
C ARG A 6 2.79 -9.61 -1.80
N LEU A 7 1.66 -8.90 -1.71
CA LEU A 7 0.67 -9.11 -0.65
C LEU A 7 0.06 -10.51 -0.72
N ARG A 8 -0.27 -10.96 -1.93
CA ARG A 8 -0.80 -12.31 -2.16
C ARG A 8 0.18 -13.39 -1.74
N ASP A 9 1.45 -13.26 -2.14
CA ASP A 9 2.50 -14.22 -1.76
C ASP A 9 2.71 -14.26 -0.24
N LEU A 10 2.79 -13.12 0.41
CA LEU A 10 2.93 -13.01 1.87
C LEU A 10 1.73 -13.61 2.60
N TYR A 11 0.51 -13.36 2.10
CA TYR A 11 -0.71 -13.89 2.70
C TYR A 11 -0.78 -15.42 2.60
N VAL A 12 -0.48 -15.99 1.42
CA VAL A 12 -0.44 -17.45 1.21
C VAL A 12 0.63 -18.09 2.10
N ALA A 13 1.82 -17.48 2.19
CA ALA A 13 2.88 -17.98 3.04
C ALA A 13 2.48 -18.01 4.53
N GLU A 14 1.85 -16.94 5.02
CA GLU A 14 1.41 -16.88 6.42
C GLU A 14 0.25 -17.82 6.70
N LYS A 15 -0.72 -17.94 5.79
CA LYS A 15 -1.81 -18.92 5.88
C LYS A 15 -1.27 -20.36 5.97
N SER A 16 -0.27 -20.69 5.16
CA SER A 16 0.40 -22.00 5.19
C SER A 16 1.15 -22.25 6.50
N ARG A 17 1.75 -21.22 7.11
CA ARG A 17 2.40 -21.31 8.43
C ARG A 17 1.39 -21.58 9.55
N GLU A 18 0.23 -20.92 9.49
CA GLU A 18 -0.85 -21.10 10.47
C GLU A 18 -1.40 -22.53 10.43
N VAL A 19 -1.64 -23.08 9.23
CA VAL A 19 -2.08 -24.49 9.06
C VAL A 19 -1.05 -25.46 9.64
N LYS A 20 0.23 -25.27 9.37
CA LYS A 20 1.30 -26.12 9.94
C LYS A 20 1.35 -26.06 11.47
N LYS A 21 1.12 -24.90 12.07
CA LYS A 21 1.11 -24.73 13.53
C LYS A 21 -0.09 -25.42 14.19
N SER A 22 -1.23 -25.53 13.50
CA SER A 22 -2.44 -26.18 14.01
C SER A 22 -2.36 -27.71 14.03
N GLY A 23 -1.30 -28.31 13.47
CA GLY A 23 -1.06 -29.76 13.54
C GLY A 23 -2.03 -30.61 12.69
N THR A 24 -2.78 -30.00 11.79
CA THR A 24 -3.59 -30.73 10.82
C THR A 24 -2.70 -31.24 9.69
N ASP A 25 -2.64 -32.56 9.48
CA ASP A 25 -1.85 -33.24 8.43
C ASP A 25 -2.28 -32.88 6.97
N GLU A 26 -3.18 -31.93 6.78
CA GLU A 26 -3.56 -31.41 5.47
C GLU A 26 -2.48 -30.52 4.81
N ALA A 27 -1.26 -30.57 5.32
CA ALA A 27 -0.12 -29.73 4.97
C ALA A 27 0.43 -29.89 3.53
N ALA A 28 -0.23 -30.61 2.65
CA ALA A 28 0.22 -30.83 1.28
C ALA A 28 -0.71 -30.27 0.19
N SER A 29 -1.90 -29.78 0.51
CA SER A 29 -2.68 -29.04 -0.48
C SER A 29 -2.14 -27.59 -0.53
N VAL A 30 -1.81 -27.13 -1.73
CA VAL A 30 -1.61 -25.71 -2.02
C VAL A 30 -2.71 -24.95 -1.28
N CYS A 31 -2.34 -23.99 -0.44
CA CYS A 31 -3.30 -23.24 0.35
C CYS A 31 -4.08 -22.33 -0.60
N GLU A 32 -5.13 -22.86 -1.21
CA GLU A 32 -6.00 -22.10 -2.12
C GLU A 32 -6.67 -20.97 -1.37
N LEU A 33 -6.72 -19.83 -2.02
CA LEU A 33 -7.44 -18.66 -1.53
C LEU A 33 -8.91 -18.78 -1.95
N SER A 34 -9.82 -18.41 -1.06
CA SER A 34 -11.22 -18.22 -1.41
C SER A 34 -11.41 -16.96 -2.24
N ASP A 35 -12.50 -16.87 -3.00
CA ASP A 35 -12.84 -15.68 -3.78
C ASP A 35 -12.87 -14.41 -2.92
N GLN A 36 -13.35 -14.52 -1.68
CA GLN A 36 -13.37 -13.40 -0.74
C GLN A 36 -11.97 -12.96 -0.30
N GLU A 37 -11.03 -13.90 -0.10
CA GLU A 37 -9.64 -13.57 0.23
C GLU A 37 -8.96 -12.91 -0.97
N GLU A 38 -9.14 -13.42 -2.18
CA GLU A 38 -8.59 -12.81 -3.40
C GLU A 38 -9.14 -11.40 -3.62
N GLU A 39 -10.44 -11.17 -3.41
CA GLU A 39 -11.05 -9.84 -3.50
C GLU A 39 -10.43 -8.88 -2.47
N THR A 40 -10.32 -9.30 -1.21
CA THR A 40 -9.72 -8.50 -0.13
C THR A 40 -8.27 -8.13 -0.44
N LEU A 41 -7.47 -9.08 -0.94
CA LEU A 41 -6.08 -8.82 -1.32
C LEU A 41 -5.98 -7.87 -2.52
N ALA A 42 -6.89 -8.02 -3.50
CA ALA A 42 -6.96 -7.11 -4.64
C ALA A 42 -7.34 -5.69 -4.21
N VAL A 43 -8.33 -5.54 -3.35
CA VAL A 43 -8.74 -4.24 -2.79
C VAL A 43 -7.57 -3.58 -2.07
N CYS A 44 -6.91 -4.28 -1.15
CA CYS A 44 -5.80 -3.71 -0.40
C CYS A 44 -4.59 -3.44 -1.30
N GLY A 45 -4.18 -4.41 -2.12
CA GLY A 45 -2.96 -4.31 -2.92
C GLY A 45 -3.05 -3.31 -4.08
N LEU A 46 -4.23 -3.15 -4.68
CA LEU A 46 -4.42 -2.25 -5.82
C LEU A 46 -4.89 -0.85 -5.43
N LEU A 47 -5.60 -0.70 -4.31
CA LEU A 47 -6.25 0.56 -3.94
C LEU A 47 -5.62 1.25 -2.72
N HIS A 48 -4.55 0.69 -2.11
CA HIS A 48 -3.89 1.32 -0.95
C HIS A 48 -3.47 2.78 -1.24
N ASP A 49 -3.06 3.06 -2.47
CA ASP A 49 -2.57 4.34 -2.95
C ASP A 49 -3.61 5.17 -3.74
N ALA A 50 -4.90 4.91 -3.55
CA ALA A 50 -5.98 5.66 -4.21
C ALA A 50 -5.89 7.18 -3.96
N CYS A 51 -5.21 7.61 -2.89
CA CYS A 51 -4.91 9.01 -2.60
C CYS A 51 -4.10 9.72 -3.71
N LYS A 52 -3.38 8.96 -4.55
CA LYS A 52 -2.60 9.50 -5.67
C LYS A 52 -3.45 9.83 -6.91
N ILE A 53 -4.73 9.46 -6.91
CA ILE A 53 -5.66 9.80 -8.01
C ILE A 53 -5.85 11.33 -8.04
N ASN A 54 -5.61 11.94 -9.21
CA ASN A 54 -5.66 13.40 -9.42
C ASN A 54 -4.79 14.24 -8.46
N PHE A 55 -3.75 13.63 -7.91
CA PHE A 55 -2.84 14.29 -6.97
C PHE A 55 -1.70 15.05 -7.66
N TYR A 56 -1.31 14.57 -8.84
CA TYR A 56 -0.24 15.16 -9.63
C TYR A 56 -0.79 15.87 -10.85
N VAL A 57 -0.33 17.11 -11.08
CA VAL A 57 -0.69 17.91 -12.26
C VAL A 57 0.57 18.29 -13.03
N PRO A 58 0.48 18.46 -14.36
CA PRO A 58 1.59 18.98 -15.15
C PRO A 58 2.00 20.39 -14.70
N GLY A 59 3.29 20.57 -14.50
CA GLY A 59 3.87 21.85 -14.08
C GLY A 59 5.24 22.05 -14.69
N THR A 60 5.98 23.05 -14.21
CA THR A 60 7.37 23.30 -14.62
C THR A 60 8.24 23.60 -13.40
N ARG A 61 9.51 23.19 -13.46
CA ARG A 61 10.52 23.59 -12.49
C ARG A 61 11.70 24.26 -13.18
N ASN A 62 12.35 25.20 -12.49
CA ASN A 62 13.59 25.81 -12.98
C ASN A 62 14.76 24.87 -12.68
N VAL A 63 15.54 24.55 -13.71
CA VAL A 63 16.77 23.75 -13.61
C VAL A 63 17.90 24.58 -14.22
N LYS A 64 19.06 24.63 -13.55
CA LYS A 64 20.24 25.28 -14.09
C LYS A 64 20.91 24.31 -15.09
N ASN A 65 21.04 24.77 -16.33
CA ASN A 65 21.78 24.05 -17.35
C ASN A 65 23.28 24.12 -17.03
N GLU A 66 23.87 22.99 -16.72
CA GLU A 66 25.30 22.94 -16.32
C GLU A 66 26.27 23.37 -17.42
N LYS A 67 25.87 23.26 -18.70
CA LYS A 67 26.71 23.63 -19.84
C LYS A 67 26.65 25.12 -20.14
N THR A 68 25.50 25.74 -20.00
CA THR A 68 25.28 27.17 -20.36
C THR A 68 25.27 28.10 -19.14
N GLY A 69 25.08 27.54 -17.93
CA GLY A 69 24.89 28.29 -16.70
C GLY A 69 23.54 29.01 -16.58
N GLN A 70 22.67 28.90 -17.58
CA GLN A 70 21.36 29.54 -17.61
C GLN A 70 20.29 28.71 -16.94
N TRP A 71 19.25 29.38 -16.41
CA TRP A 71 18.08 28.72 -15.85
C TRP A 71 17.06 28.41 -16.95
N GLU A 72 16.64 27.18 -17.04
CA GLU A 72 15.68 26.70 -18.02
C GLU A 72 14.46 26.11 -17.28
N LYS A 73 13.27 26.34 -17.87
CA LYS A 73 12.04 25.69 -17.37
C LYS A 73 11.92 24.31 -17.99
N VAL A 74 11.93 23.27 -17.16
CA VAL A 74 11.69 21.90 -17.60
C VAL A 74 10.33 21.40 -17.12
N PRO A 75 9.60 20.62 -17.95
CA PRO A 75 8.35 20.00 -17.52
C PRO A 75 8.57 19.12 -16.31
N CYS A 76 7.64 19.15 -15.37
CA CYS A 76 7.59 18.21 -14.24
C CYS A 76 6.14 18.02 -13.78
N TYR A 77 5.92 17.02 -12.94
CA TYR A 77 4.67 16.94 -12.20
C TYR A 77 4.81 17.69 -10.88
N THR A 78 3.77 18.42 -10.51
CA THR A 78 3.65 19.12 -9.22
C THR A 78 2.47 18.55 -8.45
N ILE A 79 2.50 18.69 -7.13
CA ILE A 79 1.40 18.26 -6.26
C ILE A 79 0.31 19.35 -6.29
N ASP A 80 -0.94 18.95 -6.54
CA ASP A 80 -2.14 19.75 -6.40
C ASP A 80 -3.16 19.00 -5.53
N ASP A 81 -2.92 19.00 -4.22
CA ASP A 81 -3.72 18.25 -3.27
C ASP A 81 -5.01 18.97 -2.91
N GLN A 82 -6.12 18.59 -3.53
CA GLN A 82 -7.46 19.14 -3.27
C GLN A 82 -8.14 18.53 -2.04
N LEU A 83 -7.55 17.49 -1.43
CA LEU A 83 -8.07 16.83 -0.24
C LEU A 83 -6.92 16.58 0.75
N PRO A 84 -6.57 17.58 1.60
CA PRO A 84 -5.42 17.51 2.49
C PRO A 84 -5.71 16.60 3.71
N TYR A 85 -5.89 15.33 3.44
CA TYR A 85 -5.96 14.24 4.42
C TYR A 85 -4.58 13.60 4.59
N GLY A 86 -4.38 12.82 5.64
CA GLY A 86 -3.24 11.93 5.72
C GLY A 86 -3.25 10.90 4.58
N HIS A 87 -2.08 10.41 4.15
CA HIS A 87 -1.94 9.59 2.96
C HIS A 87 -2.86 8.36 2.95
N GLY A 88 -2.78 7.53 3.98
CA GLY A 88 -3.64 6.33 4.09
C GLY A 88 -5.10 6.66 4.36
N GLU A 89 -5.40 7.70 5.18
CA GLU A 89 -6.77 8.14 5.44
C GLU A 89 -7.46 8.62 4.16
N LYS A 90 -6.74 9.34 3.30
CA LYS A 90 -7.25 9.80 2.02
C LYS A 90 -7.63 8.61 1.13
N SER A 91 -6.78 7.57 1.07
CA SER A 91 -7.09 6.36 0.31
C SER A 91 -8.35 5.67 0.84
N VAL A 92 -8.47 5.48 2.15
CA VAL A 92 -9.66 4.91 2.78
C VAL A 92 -10.90 5.76 2.46
N TYR A 93 -10.80 7.09 2.59
CA TYR A 93 -11.91 8.00 2.30
C TYR A 93 -12.38 7.88 0.84
N ILE A 94 -11.45 7.91 -0.12
CA ILE A 94 -11.75 7.83 -1.55
C ILE A 94 -12.41 6.47 -1.86
N VAL A 95 -11.79 5.36 -1.46
CA VAL A 95 -12.31 4.01 -1.75
C VAL A 95 -13.68 3.80 -1.12
N SER A 96 -13.90 4.29 0.11
CA SER A 96 -15.20 4.20 0.82
C SER A 96 -16.33 4.96 0.11
N GLY A 97 -16.01 5.89 -0.78
CA GLY A 97 -16.99 6.57 -1.62
C GLY A 97 -17.56 5.69 -2.75
N PHE A 98 -16.90 4.59 -3.08
CA PHE A 98 -17.27 3.70 -4.17
C PHE A 98 -17.67 2.30 -3.70
N MET A 99 -17.11 1.83 -2.59
CA MET A 99 -17.38 0.50 -2.04
C MET A 99 -17.30 0.50 -0.52
N ARG A 100 -17.95 -0.50 0.10
CA ARG A 100 -17.87 -0.68 1.54
C ARG A 100 -16.62 -1.49 1.88
N LEU A 101 -15.66 -0.87 2.55
CA LEU A 101 -14.52 -1.57 3.12
C LEU A 101 -14.89 -2.29 4.43
N SER A 102 -14.36 -3.48 4.61
CA SER A 102 -14.29 -4.11 5.94
C SER A 102 -13.35 -3.30 6.84
N ARG A 103 -13.44 -3.55 8.16
CA ARG A 103 -12.53 -2.88 9.11
C ARG A 103 -11.07 -3.26 8.87
N GLU A 104 -10.81 -4.52 8.53
CA GLU A 104 -9.47 -5.01 8.26
C GLU A 104 -8.87 -4.38 6.99
N GLU A 105 -9.64 -4.31 5.90
CA GLU A 105 -9.24 -3.63 4.67
C GLU A 105 -8.96 -2.14 4.90
N ALA A 106 -9.85 -1.46 5.63
CA ALA A 106 -9.65 -0.05 5.97
C ALA A 106 -8.36 0.17 6.79
N MET A 107 -8.05 -0.70 7.75
CA MET A 107 -6.81 -0.63 8.53
C MET A 107 -5.58 -0.99 7.70
N ALA A 108 -5.68 -1.97 6.81
CA ALA A 108 -4.60 -2.32 5.89
C ALA A 108 -4.26 -1.15 4.96
N ILE A 109 -5.26 -0.53 4.34
CA ILE A 109 -5.09 0.65 3.48
C ILE A 109 -4.58 1.84 4.29
N ARG A 110 -5.14 2.10 5.49
CA ARG A 110 -4.74 3.24 6.33
C ARG A 110 -3.26 3.18 6.74
N TRP A 111 -2.78 1.99 7.08
CA TRP A 111 -1.46 1.82 7.69
C TRP A 111 -0.42 1.18 6.77
N HIS A 112 -0.68 1.12 5.45
CA HIS A 112 0.27 0.53 4.49
C HIS A 112 1.65 1.22 4.53
N MET A 113 1.69 2.53 4.74
CA MET A 113 2.94 3.29 4.91
C MET A 113 3.57 3.18 6.31
N GLY A 114 2.90 2.54 7.28
CA GLY A 114 3.32 2.55 8.68
C GLY A 114 3.07 3.91 9.35
N ALA A 115 3.86 4.23 10.39
CA ALA A 115 3.77 5.47 11.14
C ALA A 115 4.92 6.42 10.78
N TRP A 116 4.61 7.52 10.11
CA TRP A 116 5.59 8.54 9.74
C TRP A 116 5.72 9.66 10.78
N GLN A 117 4.65 9.91 11.54
CA GLN A 117 4.63 10.94 12.57
C GLN A 117 4.68 10.30 13.97
N ASP A 118 5.31 11.00 14.91
CA ASP A 118 5.46 10.47 16.30
C ASP A 118 4.12 10.17 16.96
N GLY A 119 3.08 10.96 16.71
CA GLY A 119 1.73 10.74 17.24
C GLY A 119 1.01 9.52 16.66
N GLU A 120 1.48 8.96 15.57
CA GLU A 120 0.84 7.82 14.88
C GLU A 120 1.36 6.46 15.37
N LYS A 121 2.54 6.40 15.97
CA LYS A 121 3.22 5.13 16.31
C LYS A 121 2.37 4.21 17.19
N GLN A 122 1.65 4.76 18.16
CA GLN A 122 0.79 3.97 19.02
C GLN A 122 -0.38 3.36 18.26
N ASN A 123 -1.03 4.13 17.40
CA ASN A 123 -2.18 3.67 16.61
C ASN A 123 -1.76 2.67 15.53
N ALA A 124 -0.65 2.91 14.84
CA ALA A 124 -0.09 1.96 13.88
C ALA A 124 0.28 0.63 14.54
N GLY A 125 0.97 0.69 15.70
CA GLY A 125 1.30 -0.51 16.47
C GLY A 125 0.07 -1.29 16.93
N ALA A 126 -0.98 -0.60 17.38
CA ALA A 126 -2.24 -1.23 17.74
C ALA A 126 -2.93 -1.87 16.52
N ALA A 127 -2.95 -1.19 15.37
CA ALA A 127 -3.51 -1.73 14.14
C ALA A 127 -2.76 -2.99 13.68
N PHE A 128 -1.44 -2.97 13.70
CA PHE A 128 -0.60 -4.12 13.35
C PHE A 128 -0.77 -5.29 14.33
N GLY A 129 -1.01 -5.01 15.59
CA GLY A 129 -1.31 -6.04 16.60
C GLY A 129 -2.69 -6.68 16.44
N MET A 130 -3.67 -5.97 15.88
CA MET A 130 -5.05 -6.44 15.72
C MET A 130 -5.35 -7.02 14.32
N TYR A 131 -4.70 -6.50 13.28
CA TYR A 131 -5.03 -6.81 11.89
C TYR A 131 -3.80 -7.32 11.14
N LYS A 132 -3.75 -8.63 10.93
CA LYS A 132 -2.67 -9.28 10.17
C LYS A 132 -2.51 -8.68 8.78
N LEU A 133 -3.61 -8.40 8.10
CA LEU A 133 -3.61 -7.82 6.76
C LEU A 133 -2.90 -6.46 6.71
N ALA A 134 -3.02 -5.65 7.77
CA ALA A 134 -2.32 -4.36 7.83
C ALA A 134 -0.78 -4.53 7.85
N VAL A 135 -0.29 -5.54 8.57
CA VAL A 135 1.15 -5.88 8.57
C VAL A 135 1.58 -6.36 7.19
N LEU A 136 0.83 -7.28 6.59
CA LEU A 136 1.18 -7.88 5.30
C LEU A 136 1.14 -6.84 4.18
N THR A 137 0.16 -5.92 4.18
CA THR A 137 0.08 -4.84 3.21
C THR A 137 1.25 -3.87 3.33
N HIS A 138 1.63 -3.51 4.56
CA HIS A 138 2.82 -2.68 4.81
C HIS A 138 4.11 -3.34 4.29
N LEU A 139 4.30 -4.63 4.57
CA LEU A 139 5.46 -5.37 4.08
C LEU A 139 5.46 -5.50 2.56
N ALA A 140 4.30 -5.75 1.95
CA ALA A 140 4.15 -5.85 0.50
C ALA A 140 4.50 -4.54 -0.20
N ASP A 141 4.04 -3.40 0.32
CA ASP A 141 4.35 -2.07 -0.18
C ASP A 141 5.86 -1.77 -0.09
N MET A 142 6.47 -2.05 1.06
CA MET A 142 7.92 -1.93 1.24
C MET A 142 8.71 -2.81 0.26
N GLN A 143 8.29 -4.07 0.05
CA GLN A 143 8.97 -4.96 -0.88
C GLN A 143 8.81 -4.49 -2.33
N ALA A 144 7.61 -4.11 -2.75
CA ALA A 144 7.36 -3.60 -4.09
C ALA A 144 8.22 -2.35 -4.37
N THR A 145 8.20 -1.39 -3.45
CA THR A 145 8.92 -0.12 -3.60
C THR A 145 10.43 -0.32 -3.66
N TYR A 146 11.02 -1.14 -2.78
CA TYR A 146 12.46 -1.21 -2.62
C TYR A 146 13.12 -2.39 -3.34
N LEU A 147 12.37 -3.42 -3.72
CA LEU A 147 12.92 -4.61 -4.38
C LEU A 147 12.51 -4.71 -5.85
N ASP A 148 11.28 -4.28 -6.21
CA ASP A 148 10.77 -4.47 -7.57
C ASP A 148 10.88 -3.19 -8.41
N GLU A 149 10.69 -2.01 -7.82
CA GLU A 149 10.63 -0.73 -8.55
C GLU A 149 11.98 0.00 -8.62
N ASN A 150 12.98 -0.41 -7.84
CA ASN A 150 14.31 0.19 -7.84
C ASN A 150 15.29 -0.41 -8.87
N GLU A 151 14.87 -1.33 -9.73
CA GLU A 151 15.70 -1.94 -10.79
C GLU A 151 15.71 -1.13 -12.11
N SER A 152 15.40 0.16 -12.07
CA SER A 152 15.35 1.03 -13.26
C SER A 152 16.47 2.06 -13.30
#